data_607ad79b92c16953dd1770191e180162
#
_entry.id   607ad79b92c16953dd1770191e180162
#
_cell.length_a   1.000
_cell.length_b   1.000
_cell.length_c   1.000
_cell.angle_alpha   90.00
_cell.angle_beta   90.00
_cell.angle_gamma   90.00
#
_symmetry.space_group_name_H-M   'P 1'
#
loop_
_entity.id
_entity.type
_entity.pdbx_description
1 polymer ?
#
loop_
_entity_poly.entity_id
_entity_poly.type
_entity_poly.pdbx_seq_one_letter_code
_entity_poly.pdbx_strand_id
1 'polypeptide(L)'
;MSKLICVTPRLLTENNVEKQFINTRYLKHLTDGGYNTIQINLDNPNPEHIFDMCDAFLITGGTDVDPVHFGETNEGLSKGIDKRLDRLDEQMTKYAVKSKKPLLGICRGLQTINVFLGGSLYQDLGPLNENHQKIFAGHMVYIKPHPLFNFPSTIEVNSYHHQAIKDVAPGLDVIGKHEDGTVEMVIHETLPIFAVQWHPEIDNDLPYSKMIFDAFFKLIEQT
;
A
#
# COMPACT_ATOMS: atom_id res chain seq x y z
N MET A 1 -10.83 -23.00 8.48
CA MET A 1 -10.83 -22.86 7.01
C MET A 1 -9.65 -21.96 6.67
N SER A 2 -9.02 -22.16 5.51
CA SER A 2 -7.94 -21.26 5.05
C SER A 2 -8.53 -19.89 4.76
N LYS A 3 -7.96 -18.82 5.32
CA LYS A 3 -8.41 -17.45 5.13
C LYS A 3 -8.08 -16.94 3.72
N LEU A 4 -8.88 -15.99 3.21
CA LEU A 4 -8.82 -15.46 1.85
C LEU A 4 -8.44 -13.98 1.86
N ILE A 5 -7.40 -13.62 1.10
CA ILE A 5 -6.92 -12.24 0.94
C ILE A 5 -7.30 -11.72 -0.45
N CYS A 6 -8.03 -10.60 -0.50
CA CYS A 6 -8.31 -9.90 -1.74
C CYS A 6 -7.15 -8.97 -2.10
N VAL A 7 -6.66 -9.07 -3.33
CA VAL A 7 -5.50 -8.30 -3.81
C VAL A 7 -5.91 -7.45 -5.00
N THR A 8 -5.58 -6.14 -4.97
CA THR A 8 -5.88 -5.24 -6.09
C THR A 8 -4.95 -5.50 -7.28
N PRO A 9 -5.48 -5.55 -8.52
CA PRO A 9 -4.67 -5.66 -9.72
C PRO A 9 -4.01 -4.33 -10.07
N ARG A 10 -3.09 -4.43 -11.04
CA ARG A 10 -2.56 -3.30 -11.79
C ARG A 10 -2.75 -3.53 -13.28
N LEU A 11 -2.53 -2.49 -14.06
CA LEU A 11 -2.74 -2.50 -15.51
C LEU A 11 -1.41 -2.54 -16.25
N LEU A 12 -1.38 -3.32 -17.30
CA LEU A 12 -0.29 -3.40 -18.26
C LEU A 12 -0.88 -3.44 -19.66
N THR A 13 -0.39 -2.59 -20.55
CA THR A 13 -0.76 -2.63 -21.97
C THR A 13 0.40 -3.16 -22.80
N GLU A 14 0.21 -4.30 -23.43
CA GLU A 14 1.17 -4.91 -24.35
C GLU A 14 0.49 -5.24 -25.67
N ASN A 15 1.10 -4.85 -26.78
CA ASN A 15 0.57 -5.08 -28.13
C ASN A 15 -0.90 -4.61 -28.30
N ASN A 16 -1.24 -3.45 -27.75
CA ASN A 16 -2.58 -2.86 -27.71
C ASN A 16 -3.62 -3.72 -26.96
N VAL A 17 -3.20 -4.65 -26.11
CA VAL A 17 -4.08 -5.43 -25.24
C VAL A 17 -3.82 -5.00 -23.80
N GLU A 18 -4.88 -4.50 -23.14
CA GLU A 18 -4.85 -4.21 -21.72
C GLU A 18 -5.00 -5.51 -20.93
N LYS A 19 -4.17 -5.66 -19.91
CA LYS A 19 -4.18 -6.79 -18.99
C LYS A 19 -4.30 -6.28 -17.55
N GLN A 20 -5.09 -6.96 -16.76
CA GLN A 20 -5.10 -6.81 -15.30
C GLN A 20 -4.20 -7.88 -14.70
N PHE A 21 -3.22 -7.49 -13.91
CA PHE A 21 -2.23 -8.42 -13.35
C PHE A 21 -1.88 -8.09 -11.90
N ILE A 22 -1.31 -9.07 -11.22
CA ILE A 22 -0.64 -8.90 -9.93
C ILE A 22 0.79 -9.44 -10.10
N ASN A 23 1.78 -8.68 -9.61
CA ASN A 23 3.15 -9.19 -9.53
C ASN A 23 3.18 -10.40 -8.58
N THR A 24 3.73 -11.51 -9.05
CA THR A 24 3.79 -12.77 -8.31
C THR A 24 4.56 -12.67 -6.98
N ARG A 25 5.42 -11.66 -6.80
CA ARG A 25 6.13 -11.41 -5.55
C ARG A 25 5.16 -11.16 -4.39
N TYR A 26 4.09 -10.37 -4.59
CA TYR A 26 3.04 -10.19 -3.57
C TYR A 26 2.38 -11.53 -3.22
N LEU A 27 1.97 -12.27 -4.25
CA LEU A 27 1.27 -13.54 -4.08
C LEU A 27 2.13 -14.57 -3.34
N LYS A 28 3.42 -14.62 -3.66
CA LYS A 28 4.35 -15.56 -3.03
C LYS A 28 4.40 -15.37 -1.51
N HIS A 29 4.54 -14.15 -1.01
CA HIS A 29 4.53 -13.90 0.43
C HIS A 29 3.24 -14.37 1.10
N LEU A 30 2.09 -14.09 0.47
CA LEU A 30 0.79 -14.46 1.02
C LEU A 30 0.60 -15.99 1.03
N THR A 31 0.96 -16.66 -0.06
CA THR A 31 0.81 -18.12 -0.17
C THR A 31 1.83 -18.89 0.67
N ASP A 32 3.05 -18.39 0.81
CA ASP A 32 4.05 -18.94 1.74
C ASP A 32 3.58 -18.81 3.21
N GLY A 33 2.79 -17.76 3.52
CA GLY A 33 2.10 -17.60 4.80
C GLY A 33 0.91 -18.53 5.01
N GLY A 34 0.51 -19.33 4.00
CA GLY A 34 -0.60 -20.27 4.08
C GLY A 34 -1.97 -19.71 3.74
N TYR A 35 -2.02 -18.50 3.13
CA TYR A 35 -3.27 -17.82 2.77
C TYR A 35 -3.66 -18.06 1.32
N ASN A 36 -4.96 -18.20 1.05
CA ASN A 36 -5.49 -18.13 -0.29
C ASN A 36 -5.58 -16.67 -0.75
N THR A 37 -5.45 -16.45 -2.06
CA THR A 37 -5.53 -15.12 -2.64
C THR A 37 -6.55 -15.07 -3.77
N ILE A 38 -7.24 -13.94 -3.91
CA ILE A 38 -8.09 -13.65 -5.05
C ILE A 38 -7.74 -12.28 -5.63
N GLN A 39 -7.50 -12.24 -6.95
CA GLN A 39 -7.42 -10.97 -7.67
C GLN A 39 -8.83 -10.49 -7.99
N ILE A 40 -9.16 -9.27 -7.55
CA ILE A 40 -10.42 -8.65 -7.94
C ILE A 40 -10.29 -7.96 -9.31
N ASN A 41 -11.34 -8.03 -10.12
CA ASN A 41 -11.40 -7.34 -11.42
C ASN A 41 -11.80 -5.86 -11.20
N LEU A 42 -11.15 -4.94 -11.91
CA LEU A 42 -11.42 -3.49 -11.87
C LEU A 42 -12.85 -3.13 -12.31
N ASP A 43 -13.42 -3.93 -13.20
CA ASP A 43 -14.73 -3.66 -13.80
C ASP A 43 -15.87 -4.43 -13.13
N ASN A 44 -15.63 -5.00 -11.93
CA ASN A 44 -16.70 -5.63 -11.15
C ASN A 44 -17.81 -4.63 -10.83
N PRO A 45 -19.07 -4.92 -11.19
CA PRO A 45 -20.17 -4.01 -10.94
C PRO A 45 -20.50 -3.89 -9.44
N ASN A 46 -20.18 -4.90 -8.66
CA ASN A 46 -20.41 -4.95 -7.21
C ASN A 46 -19.21 -5.62 -6.49
N PRO A 47 -18.11 -4.87 -6.27
CA PRO A 47 -16.92 -5.43 -5.63
C PRO A 47 -17.15 -5.81 -4.16
N GLU A 48 -18.14 -5.21 -3.47
CA GLU A 48 -18.44 -5.51 -2.07
C GLU A 48 -18.82 -6.98 -1.87
N HIS A 49 -19.48 -7.65 -2.84
CA HIS A 49 -19.75 -9.08 -2.75
C HIS A 49 -18.49 -9.94 -2.71
N ILE A 50 -17.42 -9.49 -3.39
CA ILE A 50 -16.11 -10.16 -3.32
C ILE A 50 -15.44 -9.85 -1.97
N PHE A 51 -15.51 -8.58 -1.53
CA PHE A 51 -14.97 -8.16 -0.24
C PHE A 51 -15.60 -8.90 0.95
N ASP A 52 -16.92 -9.17 0.88
CA ASP A 52 -17.64 -9.93 1.90
C ASP A 52 -17.03 -11.33 2.12
N MET A 53 -16.59 -11.99 1.03
CA MET A 53 -15.99 -13.32 1.06
C MET A 53 -14.55 -13.34 1.60
N CYS A 54 -13.87 -12.19 1.63
CA CYS A 54 -12.47 -12.10 1.98
C CYS A 54 -12.26 -11.76 3.46
N ASP A 55 -11.20 -12.28 4.06
CA ASP A 55 -10.84 -12.04 5.46
C ASP A 55 -9.94 -10.80 5.60
N ALA A 56 -9.20 -10.44 4.55
CA ALA A 56 -8.28 -9.32 4.54
C ALA A 56 -8.04 -8.77 3.13
N PHE A 57 -7.35 -7.61 3.06
CA PHE A 57 -7.12 -6.88 1.82
C PHE A 57 -5.66 -6.47 1.66
N LEU A 58 -5.16 -6.50 0.43
CA LEU A 58 -3.86 -5.96 0.04
C LEU A 58 -4.03 -5.00 -1.14
N ILE A 59 -3.67 -3.72 -0.94
CA ILE A 59 -3.53 -2.75 -2.02
C ILE A 59 -2.05 -2.70 -2.42
N THR A 60 -1.76 -3.12 -3.65
CA THR A 60 -0.40 -3.24 -4.18
C THR A 60 0.19 -1.89 -4.62
N GLY A 61 1.48 -1.84 -4.90
CA GLY A 61 2.13 -0.72 -5.62
C GLY A 61 1.56 -0.53 -7.02
N GLY A 62 1.74 0.66 -7.61
CA GLY A 62 1.19 0.96 -8.94
C GLY A 62 1.50 2.37 -9.41
N THR A 63 0.75 2.83 -10.42
CA THR A 63 0.82 4.19 -10.97
C THR A 63 0.26 5.23 -9.99
N ASP A 64 0.37 6.51 -10.33
CA ASP A 64 0.01 7.61 -9.42
C ASP A 64 -1.51 7.72 -9.20
N VAL A 65 -1.87 8.28 -8.05
CA VAL A 65 -3.24 8.64 -7.69
C VAL A 65 -3.63 9.94 -8.38
N ASP A 66 -4.88 10.05 -8.87
CA ASP A 66 -5.38 11.29 -9.46
C ASP A 66 -5.45 12.38 -8.37
N PRO A 67 -4.75 13.52 -8.54
CA PRO A 67 -4.78 14.63 -7.59
C PRO A 67 -6.17 15.17 -7.23
N VAL A 68 -7.16 14.96 -8.07
CA VAL A 68 -8.55 15.34 -7.80
C VAL A 68 -9.08 14.74 -6.50
N HIS A 69 -8.57 13.54 -6.09
CA HIS A 69 -8.99 12.85 -4.87
C HIS A 69 -8.50 13.52 -3.58
N PHE A 70 -7.48 14.39 -3.68
CA PHE A 70 -7.01 15.20 -2.55
C PHE A 70 -7.13 16.71 -2.82
N GLY A 71 -8.08 17.08 -3.70
CA GLY A 71 -8.48 18.49 -3.92
C GLY A 71 -7.53 19.31 -4.77
N GLU A 72 -6.62 18.69 -5.50
CA GLU A 72 -5.65 19.37 -6.38
C GLU A 72 -5.94 19.08 -7.86
N THR A 73 -5.43 19.94 -8.75
CA THR A 73 -5.36 19.69 -10.19
C THR A 73 -4.03 19.04 -10.53
N ASN A 74 -4.01 18.08 -11.46
CA ASN A 74 -2.76 17.51 -11.93
C ASN A 74 -1.93 18.56 -12.67
N GLU A 75 -0.79 18.92 -12.11
CA GLU A 75 0.18 19.85 -12.69
C GLU A 75 1.05 19.21 -13.80
N GLY A 76 0.66 18.03 -14.27
CA GLY A 76 1.42 17.23 -15.22
C GLY A 76 2.52 16.39 -14.54
N LEU A 77 2.54 16.36 -13.22
CA LEU A 77 3.51 15.62 -12.40
C LEU A 77 3.04 14.20 -12.13
N SER A 78 1.76 14.00 -11.83
CA SER A 78 1.18 12.66 -11.65
C SER A 78 1.02 11.94 -12.98
N LYS A 79 1.48 10.67 -13.04
CA LYS A 79 1.59 9.88 -14.27
C LYS A 79 0.80 8.58 -14.20
N GLY A 80 0.32 8.11 -15.37
CA GLY A 80 -0.32 6.81 -15.48
C GLY A 80 -1.63 6.69 -14.70
N ILE A 81 -2.31 7.79 -14.44
CA ILE A 81 -3.59 7.83 -13.71
C ILE A 81 -4.62 6.95 -14.43
N ASP A 82 -5.28 6.08 -13.67
CA ASP A 82 -6.45 5.33 -14.12
C ASP A 82 -7.55 5.37 -13.06
N LYS A 83 -8.67 5.99 -13.41
CA LYS A 83 -9.80 6.19 -12.50
C LYS A 83 -10.45 4.89 -11.99
N ARG A 84 -10.25 3.77 -12.70
CA ARG A 84 -10.76 2.46 -12.27
C ARG A 84 -9.93 1.94 -11.09
N LEU A 85 -8.59 2.13 -11.16
CA LEU A 85 -7.67 1.81 -10.06
C LEU A 85 -7.99 2.65 -8.83
N ASP A 86 -8.13 3.97 -8.99
CA ASP A 86 -8.46 4.87 -7.89
C ASP A 86 -9.79 4.47 -7.23
N ARG A 87 -10.83 4.23 -8.03
CA ARG A 87 -12.15 3.81 -7.54
C ARG A 87 -12.10 2.49 -6.78
N LEU A 88 -11.36 1.49 -7.28
CA LEU A 88 -11.25 0.20 -6.61
C LEU A 88 -10.49 0.32 -5.29
N ASP A 89 -9.36 1.03 -5.28
CA ASP A 89 -8.56 1.26 -4.07
C ASP A 89 -9.38 2.06 -3.02
N GLU A 90 -10.18 3.05 -3.46
CA GLU A 90 -11.13 3.77 -2.60
C GLU A 90 -12.19 2.84 -1.97
N GLN A 91 -12.84 2.03 -2.81
CA GLN A 91 -13.88 1.11 -2.36
C GLN A 91 -13.32 0.10 -1.36
N MET A 92 -12.14 -0.47 -1.64
CA MET A 92 -11.48 -1.42 -0.75
C MET A 92 -11.09 -0.78 0.59
N THR A 93 -10.52 0.43 0.55
CA THR A 93 -10.15 1.18 1.77
C THR A 93 -11.39 1.46 2.63
N LYS A 94 -12.46 2.02 2.03
CA LYS A 94 -13.71 2.30 2.74
C LYS A 94 -14.37 1.04 3.30
N TYR A 95 -14.32 -0.05 2.54
CA TYR A 95 -14.86 -1.33 2.99
C TYR A 95 -14.05 -1.90 4.17
N ALA A 96 -12.72 -1.86 4.13
CA ALA A 96 -11.86 -2.31 5.22
C ALA A 96 -12.16 -1.54 6.52
N VAL A 97 -12.32 -0.22 6.43
CA VAL A 97 -12.72 0.64 7.58
C VAL A 97 -14.09 0.21 8.13
N LYS A 98 -15.09 0.09 7.26
CA LYS A 98 -16.48 -0.28 7.64
C LYS A 98 -16.55 -1.66 8.28
N SER A 99 -15.86 -2.64 7.70
CA SER A 99 -15.89 -4.05 8.13
C SER A 99 -14.88 -4.36 9.24
N LYS A 100 -13.94 -3.44 9.51
CA LYS A 100 -12.80 -3.62 10.43
C LYS A 100 -11.91 -4.81 10.06
N LYS A 101 -11.89 -5.19 8.77
CA LYS A 101 -11.02 -6.25 8.26
C LYS A 101 -9.60 -5.71 8.03
N PRO A 102 -8.56 -6.55 8.21
CA PRO A 102 -7.18 -6.16 7.99
C PRO A 102 -6.91 -5.65 6.57
N LEU A 103 -6.15 -4.55 6.47
CA LEU A 103 -5.73 -3.96 5.22
C LEU A 103 -4.24 -3.61 5.28
N LEU A 104 -3.48 -4.12 4.32
CA LEU A 104 -2.09 -3.72 4.05
C LEU A 104 -2.03 -2.90 2.77
N GLY A 105 -1.38 -1.72 2.83
CA GLY A 105 -1.05 -0.91 1.66
C GLY A 105 0.46 -0.93 1.38
N ILE A 106 0.86 -1.10 0.11
CA ILE A 106 2.27 -1.06 -0.30
C ILE A 106 2.45 -0.01 -1.39
N CYS A 107 3.39 0.92 -1.20
CA CYS A 107 3.75 2.01 -2.09
C CYS A 107 2.50 2.84 -2.48
N ARG A 108 1.94 2.69 -3.69
CA ARG A 108 0.66 3.30 -4.04
C ARG A 108 -0.44 2.99 -3.00
N GLY A 109 -0.43 1.79 -2.41
CA GLY A 109 -1.41 1.41 -1.38
C GLY A 109 -1.33 2.27 -0.13
N LEU A 110 -0.15 2.70 0.31
CA LEU A 110 -0.01 3.68 1.38
C LEU A 110 -0.62 5.03 0.97
N GLN A 111 -0.35 5.46 -0.25
CA GLN A 111 -0.83 6.74 -0.77
C GLN A 111 -2.36 6.77 -0.89
N THR A 112 -2.96 5.70 -1.44
CA THR A 112 -4.43 5.60 -1.59
C THR A 112 -5.13 5.49 -0.25
N ILE A 113 -4.60 4.72 0.71
CA ILE A 113 -5.16 4.65 2.07
C ILE A 113 -5.15 6.05 2.71
N ASN A 114 -4.03 6.78 2.63
CA ASN A 114 -3.95 8.13 3.17
C ASN A 114 -4.98 9.05 2.50
N VAL A 115 -5.04 9.08 1.18
CA VAL A 115 -5.95 9.97 0.42
C VAL A 115 -7.42 9.66 0.74
N PHE A 116 -7.82 8.39 0.72
CA PHE A 116 -9.22 8.01 0.92
C PHE A 116 -9.67 8.02 2.39
N LEU A 117 -8.72 8.24 3.31
CA LEU A 117 -9.00 8.59 4.71
C LEU A 117 -8.96 10.12 4.96
N GLY A 118 -8.70 10.93 3.93
CA GLY A 118 -8.79 12.39 4.00
C GLY A 118 -7.45 13.13 4.09
N GLY A 119 -6.35 12.46 3.79
CA GLY A 119 -5.02 13.07 3.64
C GLY A 119 -4.75 13.57 2.21
N SER A 120 -3.53 14.06 1.97
CA SER A 120 -3.06 14.54 0.67
C SER A 120 -1.68 14.01 0.32
N LEU A 121 -1.25 14.20 -0.95
CA LEU A 121 0.05 13.79 -1.45
C LEU A 121 0.82 14.98 -2.04
N TYR A 122 2.15 14.90 -2.01
CA TYR A 122 2.98 15.59 -2.97
C TYR A 122 2.85 14.88 -4.32
N GLN A 123 2.48 15.61 -5.39
CA GLN A 123 2.39 15.04 -6.74
C GLN A 123 3.76 14.62 -7.28
N ASP A 124 4.82 15.25 -6.79
CA ASP A 124 6.22 14.91 -7.06
C ASP A 124 7.09 15.49 -5.95
N LEU A 125 8.07 14.74 -5.47
CA LEU A 125 9.01 15.17 -4.43
C LEU A 125 10.07 16.15 -4.96
N GLY A 126 10.12 16.39 -6.27
CA GLY A 126 11.05 17.31 -6.89
C GLY A 126 12.52 16.94 -6.63
N PRO A 127 13.32 17.85 -6.04
CA PRO A 127 14.73 17.56 -5.74
C PRO A 127 14.95 16.35 -4.82
N LEU A 128 13.98 16.01 -3.94
CA LEU A 128 14.10 14.86 -3.04
C LEU A 128 13.96 13.51 -3.77
N ASN A 129 13.51 13.51 -5.02
CA ASN A 129 13.41 12.28 -5.82
C ASN A 129 14.73 11.48 -5.90
N GLU A 130 15.88 12.12 -5.78
CA GLU A 130 17.17 11.44 -5.77
C GLU A 130 17.33 10.46 -4.59
N ASN A 131 16.61 10.70 -3.48
CA ASN A 131 16.61 9.87 -2.28
C ASN A 131 15.55 8.75 -2.33
N HIS A 132 14.59 8.81 -3.29
CA HIS A 132 13.40 7.96 -3.27
C HIS A 132 13.18 7.15 -4.56
N GLN A 133 13.85 7.50 -5.65
CA GLN A 133 13.68 6.80 -6.92
C GLN A 133 14.82 5.82 -7.20
N LYS A 134 14.45 4.57 -7.53
CA LYS A 134 15.39 3.52 -7.96
C LYS A 134 16.48 3.20 -6.93
N ILE A 135 16.16 3.32 -5.66
CA ILE A 135 17.04 2.93 -4.56
C ILE A 135 16.79 1.44 -4.27
N PHE A 136 17.72 0.59 -4.63
CA PHE A 136 17.64 -0.86 -4.41
C PHE A 136 17.89 -1.24 -2.96
N ALA A 137 18.79 -0.52 -2.29
CA ALA A 137 19.15 -0.70 -0.90
C ALA A 137 19.75 0.62 -0.36
N GLY A 138 19.82 0.77 0.95
CA GLY A 138 20.41 1.96 1.57
C GLY A 138 19.42 3.07 1.88
N HIS A 139 18.14 2.89 1.58
CA HIS A 139 17.11 3.85 1.99
C HIS A 139 16.77 3.66 3.47
N MET A 140 17.18 4.63 4.29
CA MET A 140 17.06 4.55 5.75
C MET A 140 15.73 5.07 6.23
N VAL A 141 15.00 4.25 7.01
CA VAL A 141 13.73 4.64 7.63
C VAL A 141 13.88 4.61 9.15
N TYR A 142 13.60 5.74 9.79
CA TYR A 142 13.57 5.88 11.23
C TYR A 142 12.20 5.47 11.77
N ILE A 143 12.19 4.47 12.66
CA ILE A 143 10.98 3.82 13.14
C ILE A 143 10.64 4.26 14.56
N LYS A 144 9.41 4.72 14.76
CA LYS A 144 8.79 4.89 16.08
C LYS A 144 8.34 3.52 16.59
N PRO A 145 8.69 3.11 17.83
CA PRO A 145 8.27 1.82 18.37
C PRO A 145 6.75 1.65 18.35
N HIS A 146 6.31 0.48 17.89
CA HIS A 146 4.90 0.12 17.89
C HIS A 146 4.73 -1.38 18.23
N PRO A 147 3.73 -1.79 19.07
CA PRO A 147 3.59 -3.18 19.56
C PRO A 147 3.37 -4.24 18.48
N LEU A 148 2.87 -3.83 17.30
CA LEU A 148 2.66 -4.74 16.17
C LEU A 148 3.98 -5.19 15.53
N PHE A 149 5.04 -4.35 15.59
CA PHE A 149 6.30 -4.56 14.90
C PHE A 149 7.47 -4.65 15.87
N ASN A 150 8.39 -5.57 15.60
CA ASN A 150 9.64 -5.70 16.35
C ASN A 150 10.82 -5.12 15.53
N PHE A 151 10.63 -3.90 15.00
CA PHE A 151 11.69 -3.22 14.27
C PHE A 151 12.71 -2.58 15.22
N PRO A 152 13.99 -2.50 14.83
CA PRO A 152 14.93 -1.56 15.46
C PRO A 152 14.51 -0.11 15.17
N SER A 153 15.13 0.83 15.83
CA SER A 153 14.85 2.27 15.63
C SER A 153 15.15 2.79 14.24
N THR A 154 15.91 2.04 13.44
CA THR A 154 16.25 2.35 12.05
C THR A 154 16.33 1.08 11.26
N ILE A 155 15.73 1.07 10.09
CA ILE A 155 15.77 -0.03 9.11
C ILE A 155 16.25 0.48 7.76
N GLU A 156 16.89 -0.41 7.00
CA GLU A 156 17.29 -0.17 5.63
C GLU A 156 16.31 -0.89 4.68
N VAL A 157 15.76 -0.15 3.70
CA VAL A 157 14.77 -0.68 2.75
C VAL A 157 15.09 -0.21 1.33
N ASN A 158 14.31 -0.64 0.35
CA ASN A 158 14.32 -0.11 -1.02
C ASN A 158 13.39 1.11 -1.14
N SER A 159 13.51 1.89 -2.23
CA SER A 159 12.61 3.01 -2.52
C SER A 159 12.43 3.21 -4.02
N TYR A 160 11.16 3.29 -4.47
CA TYR A 160 10.78 3.37 -5.89
C TYR A 160 9.59 4.31 -6.11
N HIS A 161 9.54 5.44 -5.42
CA HIS A 161 8.44 6.39 -5.55
C HIS A 161 8.94 7.81 -5.83
N HIS A 162 8.06 8.65 -6.36
CA HIS A 162 8.28 10.09 -6.54
C HIS A 162 7.13 10.91 -5.92
N GLN A 163 6.05 10.24 -5.53
CA GLN A 163 4.96 10.81 -4.74
C GLN A 163 5.10 10.34 -3.29
N ALA A 164 4.65 11.16 -2.34
CA ALA A 164 4.63 10.81 -0.92
C ALA A 164 3.49 11.51 -0.20
N ILE A 165 3.17 11.08 1.02
CA ILE A 165 2.20 11.74 1.88
C ILE A 165 2.67 13.18 2.18
N LYS A 166 1.76 14.16 1.94
CA LYS A 166 1.91 15.57 2.28
C LYS A 166 1.21 15.85 3.61
N ASP A 167 -0.10 15.64 3.66
CA ASP A 167 -0.88 15.71 4.88
C ASP A 167 -1.36 14.32 5.26
N VAL A 168 -1.07 13.93 6.49
CA VAL A 168 -1.46 12.61 7.02
C VAL A 168 -2.95 12.63 7.34
N ALA A 169 -3.68 11.61 6.91
CA ALA A 169 -5.10 11.49 7.17
C ALA A 169 -5.42 11.37 8.67
N PRO A 170 -6.57 11.91 9.12
CA PRO A 170 -7.05 11.69 10.49
C PRO A 170 -7.14 10.20 10.82
N GLY A 171 -6.68 9.82 12.02
CA GLY A 171 -6.68 8.44 12.50
C GLY A 171 -5.49 7.59 12.02
N LEU A 172 -4.58 8.15 11.21
CA LEU A 172 -3.30 7.52 10.89
C LEU A 172 -2.18 8.08 11.79
N ASP A 173 -1.42 7.19 12.44
CA ASP A 173 -0.18 7.53 13.13
C ASP A 173 1.02 7.21 12.22
N VAL A 174 1.94 8.16 12.11
CA VAL A 174 3.20 7.98 11.37
C VAL A 174 4.19 7.25 12.26
N ILE A 175 4.60 6.06 11.85
CA ILE A 175 5.55 5.23 12.58
C ILE A 175 6.88 5.02 11.85
N GLY A 176 7.01 5.46 10.60
CA GLY A 176 8.26 5.44 9.84
C GLY A 176 8.45 6.70 9.02
N LYS A 177 9.68 7.28 9.05
CA LYS A 177 10.07 8.44 8.23
C LYS A 177 11.49 8.28 7.71
N HIS A 178 11.73 8.79 6.51
CA HIS A 178 13.08 9.03 6.01
C HIS A 178 13.70 10.28 6.68
N GLU A 179 15.01 10.49 6.57
CA GLU A 179 15.72 11.61 7.19
C GLU A 179 15.26 12.99 6.70
N ASP A 180 14.80 13.09 5.45
CA ASP A 180 14.24 14.31 4.87
C ASP A 180 12.81 14.62 5.32
N GLY A 181 12.22 13.78 6.19
CA GLY A 181 10.87 13.91 6.73
C GLY A 181 9.78 13.21 5.95
N THR A 182 10.10 12.60 4.79
CA THR A 182 9.13 11.84 3.99
C THR A 182 8.54 10.69 4.81
N VAL A 183 7.21 10.56 4.75
CA VAL A 183 6.48 9.50 5.46
C VAL A 183 6.65 8.18 4.72
N GLU A 184 7.18 7.19 5.43
CA GLU A 184 7.48 5.87 4.89
C GLU A 184 6.57 4.77 5.45
N MET A 185 5.98 4.97 6.61
CA MET A 185 5.09 3.99 7.23
C MET A 185 4.03 4.64 8.09
N VAL A 186 2.79 4.17 7.94
CA VAL A 186 1.64 4.60 8.74
C VAL A 186 0.89 3.40 9.28
N ILE A 187 0.23 3.59 10.42
CA ILE A 187 -0.72 2.64 11.01
C ILE A 187 -1.97 3.38 11.47
N HIS A 188 -3.13 2.75 11.32
CA HIS A 188 -4.37 3.32 11.86
C HIS A 188 -4.44 3.09 13.38
N GLU A 189 -4.79 4.14 14.12
CA GLU A 189 -4.79 4.16 15.59
C GLU A 189 -5.65 3.06 16.24
N THR A 190 -6.74 2.64 15.57
CA THR A 190 -7.74 1.73 16.15
C THR A 190 -8.17 0.59 15.24
N LEU A 191 -7.90 0.65 13.93
CA LEU A 191 -8.28 -0.36 12.96
C LEU A 191 -7.06 -1.20 12.54
N PRO A 192 -7.25 -2.45 12.11
CA PRO A 192 -6.17 -3.32 11.67
C PRO A 192 -5.66 -2.94 10.26
N ILE A 193 -5.28 -1.66 10.08
CA ILE A 193 -4.84 -1.08 8.82
C ILE A 193 -3.46 -0.50 8.99
N PHE A 194 -2.51 -0.88 8.16
CA PHE A 194 -1.21 -0.23 8.09
C PHE A 194 -0.67 -0.24 6.66
N ALA A 195 0.31 0.61 6.39
CA ALA A 195 0.87 0.72 5.05
C ALA A 195 2.32 1.19 5.08
N VAL A 196 3.07 0.79 4.05
CA VAL A 196 4.48 1.12 3.85
C VAL A 196 4.71 1.72 2.47
N GLN A 197 5.66 2.66 2.36
CA GLN A 197 5.97 3.33 1.10
C GLN A 197 6.96 2.52 0.26
N TRP A 198 7.86 1.77 0.90
CA TRP A 198 8.78 0.86 0.23
C TRP A 198 8.09 -0.42 -0.27
N HIS A 199 8.84 -1.27 -0.93
CA HIS A 199 8.36 -2.51 -1.53
C HIS A 199 8.91 -3.75 -0.79
N PRO A 200 8.26 -4.20 0.30
CA PRO A 200 8.69 -5.39 1.05
C PRO A 200 8.60 -6.67 0.22
N GLU A 201 7.79 -6.71 -0.83
CA GLU A 201 7.65 -7.86 -1.72
C GLU A 201 8.86 -8.08 -2.62
N ILE A 202 9.76 -7.09 -2.77
CA ILE A 202 10.93 -7.19 -3.66
C ILE A 202 12.09 -7.89 -2.95
N ASP A 203 12.31 -7.56 -1.68
CA ASP A 203 13.51 -7.96 -0.94
C ASP A 203 13.22 -9.12 0.02
N ASN A 204 13.06 -10.33 -0.55
CA ASN A 204 12.76 -11.53 0.23
C ASN A 204 13.83 -11.87 1.29
N ASP A 205 15.08 -11.43 1.09
CA ASP A 205 16.20 -11.75 1.98
C ASP A 205 16.36 -10.72 3.12
N LEU A 206 15.66 -9.59 3.08
CA LEU A 206 15.68 -8.62 4.17
C LEU A 206 14.70 -9.01 5.28
N PRO A 207 15.15 -9.07 6.54
CA PRO A 207 14.30 -9.48 7.66
C PRO A 207 13.08 -8.57 7.83
N TYR A 208 13.20 -7.30 7.47
CA TYR A 208 12.14 -6.30 7.59
C TYR A 208 10.98 -6.54 6.61
N SER A 209 11.26 -7.09 5.43
CA SER A 209 10.24 -7.48 4.45
C SER A 209 9.35 -8.57 5.02
N LYS A 210 9.93 -9.61 5.59
CA LYS A 210 9.18 -10.68 6.26
C LYS A 210 8.36 -10.14 7.43
N MET A 211 8.90 -9.24 8.23
CA MET A 211 8.20 -8.65 9.39
C MET A 211 6.92 -7.91 9.01
N ILE A 212 6.87 -7.25 7.84
CA ILE A 212 5.66 -6.61 7.32
C ILE A 212 4.56 -7.63 7.08
N PHE A 213 4.87 -8.73 6.39
CA PHE A 213 3.88 -9.77 6.11
C PHE A 213 3.48 -10.54 7.38
N ASP A 214 4.43 -10.85 8.28
CA ASP A 214 4.15 -11.49 9.58
C ASP A 214 3.20 -10.61 10.43
N ALA A 215 3.40 -9.29 10.43
CA ALA A 215 2.49 -8.36 11.11
C ALA A 215 1.09 -8.36 10.50
N PHE A 216 1.01 -8.39 9.17
CA PHE A 216 -0.27 -8.49 8.46
C PHE A 216 -0.98 -9.80 8.80
N PHE A 217 -0.28 -10.93 8.78
CA PHE A 217 -0.84 -12.22 9.16
C PHE A 217 -1.33 -12.25 10.60
N LYS A 218 -0.57 -11.65 11.52
CA LYS A 218 -0.99 -11.50 12.92
C LYS A 218 -2.32 -10.75 13.04
N LEU A 219 -2.53 -9.68 12.27
CA LEU A 219 -3.80 -8.95 12.25
C LEU A 219 -4.94 -9.84 11.71
N ILE A 220 -4.68 -10.62 10.65
CA ILE A 220 -5.67 -11.52 10.06
C ILE A 220 -6.11 -12.61 11.07
N GLU A 221 -5.19 -13.13 11.87
CA GLU A 221 -5.50 -14.18 12.86
C GLU A 221 -6.23 -13.63 14.10
N GLN A 222 -6.23 -12.32 14.32
CA GLN A 222 -6.91 -11.67 15.43
C GLN A 222 -8.36 -11.24 15.10
N THR A 223 -8.75 -11.32 13.82
CA THR A 223 -10.06 -10.95 13.30
C THR A 223 -10.87 -12.20 12.98
#